data_51664bab5d3db2505632cec13da70e7b
#
_entry.id   51664bab5d3db2505632cec13da70e7b
#
_cell.length_a   1.000
_cell.length_b   1.000
_cell.length_c   1.000
_cell.angle_alpha   90.00
_cell.angle_beta   90.00
_cell.angle_gamma   90.00
#
_symmetry.space_group_name_H-M   'P 1'
#
loop_
_entity.id
_entity.type
_entity.pdbx_description
1 polymer ?
#
loop_
_entity_poly.entity_id
_entity_poly.type
_entity_poly.pdbx_seq_one_letter_code
_entity_poly.pdbx_strand_id
1 'polypeptide(L)'
;MTPSEEAVARVRERYQLDHPFVLYVGNIKPHKNLVRLIEAFDELRRGELEDLKLLIIGDQISKLPALRRAVHRHKLHKHVRFLGYLADDQLAILYRLASVFAFPSLYEGFGLPPLEAMASGTPVVTSNVSSLPEVVGGAAVLVDPYDVDAIVDGLRRVLTNPTLAAEMRQKGIARAREFSWERSVAKTWAVYQQIAGSRANDEDKGERVREPVSR
;
A
#
# COMPACT_ATOMS: atom_id res chain seq x y z
N MET A 1 15.25 9.48 -5.35
CA MET A 1 15.59 10.87 -5.79
C MET A 1 14.50 11.80 -5.27
N THR A 2 14.86 12.96 -4.67
CA THR A 2 13.86 13.93 -4.21
C THR A 2 13.38 14.74 -5.42
N PRO A 3 12.04 14.84 -5.68
CA PRO A 3 11.53 15.63 -6.78
C PRO A 3 11.92 17.12 -6.65
N SER A 4 12.12 17.82 -7.78
CA SER A 4 12.36 19.26 -7.76
C SER A 4 11.08 20.02 -7.36
N GLU A 5 11.24 21.22 -6.82
CA GLU A 5 10.10 22.07 -6.44
C GLU A 5 9.21 22.40 -7.64
N GLU A 6 9.80 22.62 -8.82
CA GLU A 6 9.05 22.83 -10.06
C GLU A 6 8.21 21.61 -10.46
N ALA A 7 8.75 20.38 -10.31
CA ALA A 7 7.99 19.17 -10.61
C ALA A 7 6.81 19.02 -9.64
N VAL A 8 7.02 19.32 -8.37
CA VAL A 8 5.97 19.34 -7.36
C VAL A 8 4.90 20.38 -7.68
N ALA A 9 5.30 21.60 -8.04
CA ALA A 9 4.37 22.68 -8.43
C ALA A 9 3.51 22.27 -9.63
N ARG A 10 4.12 21.73 -10.68
CA ARG A 10 3.40 21.24 -11.88
C ARG A 10 2.38 20.16 -11.54
N VAL A 11 2.73 19.22 -10.66
CA VAL A 11 1.81 18.16 -10.23
C VAL A 11 0.65 18.73 -9.40
N ARG A 12 0.93 19.67 -8.48
CA ARG A 12 -0.11 20.36 -7.71
C ARG A 12 -1.11 21.08 -8.62
N GLU A 13 -0.61 21.86 -9.58
CA GLU A 13 -1.44 22.58 -10.53
C GLU A 13 -2.25 21.63 -11.43
N ARG A 14 -1.58 20.66 -12.03
CA ARG A 14 -2.23 19.68 -12.92
C ARG A 14 -3.38 18.93 -12.26
N TYR A 15 -3.20 18.53 -11.02
CA TYR A 15 -4.20 17.75 -10.27
C TYR A 15 -4.99 18.59 -9.27
N GLN A 16 -4.84 19.94 -9.28
CA GLN A 16 -5.58 20.87 -8.41
C GLN A 16 -5.55 20.40 -6.94
N LEU A 17 -4.33 20.25 -6.40
CA LEU A 17 -4.12 19.72 -5.06
C LEU A 17 -4.07 20.84 -4.01
N ASP A 18 -5.15 21.61 -3.93
CA ASP A 18 -5.28 22.77 -3.02
C ASP A 18 -5.83 22.35 -1.64
N HIS A 19 -6.27 21.12 -1.51
CA HIS A 19 -6.87 20.55 -0.30
C HIS A 19 -6.10 19.30 0.17
N PRO A 20 -6.19 18.95 1.46
CA PRO A 20 -5.68 17.67 1.94
C PRO A 20 -6.36 16.51 1.21
N PHE A 21 -5.62 15.43 0.98
CA PHE A 21 -6.20 14.28 0.29
C PHE A 21 -5.72 12.94 0.84
N VAL A 22 -6.65 11.98 0.77
CA VAL A 22 -6.39 10.56 0.92
C VAL A 22 -5.95 10.02 -0.44
N LEU A 23 -4.88 9.24 -0.47
CA LEU A 23 -4.39 8.59 -1.68
C LEU A 23 -4.65 7.08 -1.61
N TYR A 24 -5.12 6.53 -2.71
CA TYR A 24 -5.14 5.09 -2.98
C TYR A 24 -4.41 4.81 -4.30
N VAL A 25 -3.56 3.79 -4.33
CA VAL A 25 -2.86 3.34 -5.54
C VAL A 25 -3.02 1.84 -5.68
N GLY A 26 -3.46 1.39 -6.85
CA GLY A 26 -3.60 -0.04 -7.16
C GLY A 26 -4.72 -0.34 -8.15
N ASN A 27 -4.77 -1.59 -8.61
CA ASN A 27 -5.83 -2.05 -9.50
C ASN A 27 -7.21 -1.95 -8.83
N ILE A 28 -8.25 -1.70 -9.64
CA ILE A 28 -9.63 -1.65 -9.18
C ILE A 28 -10.24 -3.06 -9.26
N LYS A 29 -10.10 -3.82 -8.16
CA LYS A 29 -10.65 -5.18 -8.01
C LYS A 29 -11.46 -5.30 -6.71
N PRO A 30 -12.41 -6.26 -6.61
CA PRO A 30 -13.27 -6.39 -5.42
C PRO A 30 -12.49 -6.53 -4.10
N HIS A 31 -11.42 -7.33 -4.07
CA HIS A 31 -10.61 -7.55 -2.86
C HIS A 31 -9.81 -6.31 -2.43
N LYS A 32 -9.69 -5.28 -3.25
CA LYS A 32 -9.08 -4.00 -2.89
C LYS A 32 -9.99 -3.12 -2.03
N ASN A 33 -11.25 -3.51 -1.87
CA ASN A 33 -12.18 -2.97 -0.90
C ASN A 33 -12.51 -1.47 -1.04
N LEU A 34 -12.42 -0.96 -2.27
CA LEU A 34 -12.63 0.46 -2.54
C LEU A 34 -14.06 0.95 -2.24
N VAL A 35 -15.05 0.07 -2.24
CA VAL A 35 -16.43 0.44 -1.88
C VAL A 35 -16.49 0.88 -0.43
N ARG A 36 -15.93 0.11 0.52
CA ARG A 36 -15.88 0.51 1.93
C ARG A 36 -15.00 1.74 2.15
N LEU A 37 -13.92 1.91 1.36
CA LEU A 37 -13.13 3.14 1.41
C LEU A 37 -13.96 4.36 1.02
N ILE A 38 -14.83 4.27 0.01
CA ILE A 38 -15.75 5.35 -0.37
C ILE A 38 -16.76 5.64 0.75
N GLU A 39 -17.31 4.60 1.39
CA GLU A 39 -18.24 4.74 2.53
C GLU A 39 -17.55 5.44 3.71
N ALA A 40 -16.38 4.99 4.09
CA ALA A 40 -15.57 5.63 5.14
C ALA A 40 -15.18 7.07 4.80
N PHE A 41 -14.82 7.33 3.55
CA PHE A 41 -14.48 8.67 3.09
C PHE A 41 -15.68 9.64 3.14
N ASP A 42 -16.89 9.18 2.79
CA ASP A 42 -18.11 9.97 2.92
C ASP A 42 -18.36 10.37 4.38
N GLU A 43 -18.18 9.43 5.30
CA GLU A 43 -18.38 9.68 6.71
C GLU A 43 -17.35 10.65 7.30
N LEU A 44 -16.09 10.53 6.94
CA LEU A 44 -15.05 11.49 7.33
C LEU A 44 -15.38 12.92 6.91
N ARG A 45 -16.00 13.10 5.74
CA ARG A 45 -16.33 14.43 5.21
C ARG A 45 -17.58 15.06 5.82
N ARG A 46 -18.44 14.30 6.47
CA ARG A 46 -19.64 14.85 7.13
C ARG A 46 -19.34 15.65 8.40
N GLY A 47 -18.09 15.63 8.86
CA GLY A 47 -17.63 16.35 10.04
C GLY A 47 -16.59 17.42 9.70
N GLU A 48 -15.46 17.38 10.39
CA GLU A 48 -14.42 18.41 10.33
C GLU A 48 -13.57 18.39 9.03
N LEU A 49 -13.75 17.40 8.17
CA LEU A 49 -12.91 17.16 7.00
C LEU A 49 -13.68 17.35 5.67
N GLU A 50 -14.60 18.30 5.60
CA GLU A 50 -15.46 18.52 4.43
C GLU A 50 -14.69 18.82 3.13
N ASP A 51 -13.52 19.46 3.23
CA ASP A 51 -12.66 19.77 2.08
C ASP A 51 -11.74 18.61 1.65
N LEU A 52 -11.72 17.52 2.41
CA LEU A 52 -10.90 16.34 2.09
C LEU A 52 -11.23 15.81 0.70
N LYS A 53 -10.20 15.43 -0.05
CA LYS A 53 -10.31 14.76 -1.35
C LYS A 53 -9.83 13.32 -1.25
N LEU A 54 -10.34 12.46 -2.15
CA LEU A 54 -9.83 11.10 -2.34
C LEU A 54 -9.34 10.94 -3.78
N LEU A 55 -8.06 10.65 -3.92
CA LEU A 55 -7.44 10.36 -5.21
C LEU A 55 -7.22 8.84 -5.34
N ILE A 56 -7.77 8.27 -6.40
CA ILE A 56 -7.65 6.85 -6.74
C ILE A 56 -6.84 6.73 -8.03
N ILE A 57 -5.69 6.08 -7.94
CA ILE A 57 -4.77 5.84 -9.04
C ILE A 57 -4.76 4.36 -9.38
N GLY A 58 -4.90 4.04 -10.68
CA GLY A 58 -4.91 2.68 -11.17
C GLY A 58 -5.81 2.51 -12.37
N ASP A 59 -6.46 1.36 -12.45
CA ASP A 59 -7.35 1.01 -13.56
C ASP A 59 -8.58 1.92 -13.69
N GLN A 60 -9.33 1.75 -14.77
CA GLN A 60 -10.55 2.50 -15.01
C GLN A 60 -11.69 2.07 -14.05
N ILE A 61 -12.38 3.06 -13.49
CA ILE A 61 -13.57 2.86 -12.62
C ILE A 61 -14.66 2.02 -13.29
N SER A 62 -14.72 2.03 -14.62
CA SER A 62 -15.70 1.25 -15.40
C SER A 62 -15.61 -0.27 -15.13
N LYS A 63 -14.44 -0.75 -14.71
CA LYS A 63 -14.22 -2.17 -14.37
C LYS A 63 -14.94 -2.61 -13.09
N LEU A 64 -15.38 -1.70 -12.24
CA LEU A 64 -16.11 -2.01 -11.00
C LEU A 64 -17.38 -1.17 -10.87
N PRO A 65 -18.52 -1.63 -11.43
CA PRO A 65 -19.78 -0.89 -11.36
C PRO A 65 -20.26 -0.58 -9.94
N ALA A 66 -19.93 -1.43 -8.96
CA ALA A 66 -20.24 -1.19 -7.56
C ALA A 66 -19.56 0.09 -7.02
N LEU A 67 -18.33 0.34 -7.42
CA LEU A 67 -17.59 1.54 -7.03
C LEU A 67 -18.23 2.82 -7.61
N ARG A 68 -18.64 2.79 -8.88
CA ARG A 68 -19.39 3.90 -9.49
C ARG A 68 -20.68 4.19 -8.76
N ARG A 69 -21.45 3.12 -8.43
CA ARG A 69 -22.68 3.27 -7.65
C ARG A 69 -22.44 3.86 -6.27
N ALA A 70 -21.36 3.47 -5.59
CA ALA A 70 -21.01 4.04 -4.29
C ALA A 70 -20.72 5.54 -4.39
N VAL A 71 -19.86 5.97 -5.33
CA VAL A 71 -19.58 7.39 -5.56
C VAL A 71 -20.85 8.19 -5.87
N HIS A 72 -21.74 7.63 -6.69
CA HIS A 72 -23.02 8.26 -7.04
C HIS A 72 -23.97 8.35 -5.83
N ARG A 73 -24.15 7.24 -5.10
CA ARG A 73 -25.02 7.17 -3.91
C ARG A 73 -24.64 8.21 -2.86
N HIS A 74 -23.36 8.40 -2.61
CA HIS A 74 -22.81 9.34 -1.65
C HIS A 74 -22.58 10.75 -2.23
N LYS A 75 -22.94 11.01 -3.50
CA LYS A 75 -22.80 12.30 -4.19
C LYS A 75 -21.36 12.86 -4.18
N LEU A 76 -20.37 11.97 -4.25
CA LEU A 76 -18.95 12.30 -4.07
C LEU A 76 -18.21 12.69 -5.36
N HIS A 77 -18.91 12.99 -6.47
CA HIS A 77 -18.29 13.28 -7.77
C HIS A 77 -17.26 14.42 -7.76
N LYS A 78 -17.43 15.40 -6.87
CA LYS A 78 -16.53 16.56 -6.74
C LYS A 78 -15.36 16.29 -5.78
N HIS A 79 -15.39 15.18 -5.05
CA HIS A 79 -14.46 14.89 -3.96
C HIS A 79 -13.62 13.63 -4.18
N VAL A 80 -14.09 12.71 -5.03
CA VAL A 80 -13.38 11.50 -5.43
C VAL A 80 -12.95 11.64 -6.88
N ARG A 81 -11.66 11.50 -7.13
CA ARG A 81 -11.06 11.59 -8.47
C ARG A 81 -10.35 10.30 -8.82
N PHE A 82 -10.61 9.82 -10.03
CA PHE A 82 -9.93 8.67 -10.62
C PHE A 82 -8.95 9.19 -11.67
N LEU A 83 -7.67 9.00 -11.42
CA LEU A 83 -6.61 9.58 -12.26
C LEU A 83 -6.09 8.61 -13.33
N GLY A 84 -6.54 7.35 -13.31
CA GLY A 84 -6.04 6.33 -14.23
C GLY A 84 -4.59 5.94 -13.90
N TYR A 85 -3.87 5.47 -14.92
CA TYR A 85 -2.45 5.16 -14.81
C TYR A 85 -1.62 6.43 -14.90
N LEU A 86 -0.61 6.54 -14.03
CA LEU A 86 0.32 7.67 -14.01
C LEU A 86 1.76 7.17 -14.18
N ALA A 87 2.62 8.03 -14.69
CA ALA A 87 4.05 7.78 -14.74
C ALA A 87 4.66 7.81 -13.32
N ASP A 88 5.71 7.04 -13.11
CA ASP A 88 6.31 6.81 -11.79
C ASP A 88 6.79 8.10 -11.10
N ASP A 89 7.29 9.07 -11.87
CA ASP A 89 7.72 10.36 -11.37
C ASP A 89 6.57 11.18 -10.78
N GLN A 90 5.41 11.18 -11.42
CA GLN A 90 4.21 11.85 -10.94
C GLN A 90 3.59 11.10 -9.74
N LEU A 91 3.61 9.77 -9.80
CA LEU A 91 3.12 8.92 -8.72
C LEU A 91 3.93 9.12 -7.44
N ALA A 92 5.25 9.18 -7.53
CA ALA A 92 6.13 9.45 -6.39
C ALA A 92 5.85 10.82 -5.73
N ILE A 93 5.55 11.84 -6.54
CA ILE A 93 5.15 13.15 -6.03
C ILE A 93 3.79 13.08 -5.31
N LEU A 94 2.81 12.38 -5.89
CA LEU A 94 1.49 12.24 -5.28
C LEU A 94 1.54 11.47 -3.96
N TYR A 95 2.34 10.41 -3.86
CA TYR A 95 2.60 9.76 -2.58
C TYR A 95 3.11 10.79 -1.55
N ARG A 96 4.15 11.55 -1.88
CA ARG A 96 4.77 12.52 -0.97
C ARG A 96 3.82 13.63 -0.52
N LEU A 97 2.90 14.06 -1.39
CA LEU A 97 1.93 15.13 -1.12
C LEU A 97 0.70 14.65 -0.35
N ALA A 98 0.43 13.36 -0.32
CA ALA A 98 -0.73 12.81 0.34
C ALA A 98 -0.70 13.05 1.85
N SER A 99 -1.85 13.39 2.42
CA SER A 99 -2.03 13.51 3.86
C SER A 99 -1.99 12.15 4.53
N VAL A 100 -2.57 11.13 3.86
CA VAL A 100 -2.58 9.73 4.27
C VAL A 100 -2.75 8.84 3.05
N PHE A 101 -2.10 7.69 3.05
CA PHE A 101 -2.30 6.61 2.10
C PHE A 101 -3.24 5.56 2.70
N ALA A 102 -4.36 5.27 2.03
CA ALA A 102 -5.37 4.32 2.46
C ALA A 102 -5.33 3.05 1.61
N PHE A 103 -5.15 1.88 2.25
CA PHE A 103 -5.07 0.60 1.54
C PHE A 103 -5.82 -0.51 2.29
N PRO A 104 -7.17 -0.45 2.35
CA PRO A 104 -7.99 -1.36 3.15
C PRO A 104 -8.29 -2.68 2.41
N SER A 105 -7.30 -3.27 1.74
CA SER A 105 -7.45 -4.51 0.99
C SER A 105 -7.85 -5.68 1.88
N LEU A 106 -8.74 -6.54 1.38
CA LEU A 106 -9.17 -7.77 2.07
C LEU A 106 -8.11 -8.88 2.00
N TYR A 107 -7.28 -8.84 0.97
CA TYR A 107 -6.22 -9.81 0.74
C TYR A 107 -5.11 -9.23 -0.15
N GLU A 108 -3.85 -9.48 0.22
CA GLU A 108 -2.66 -9.15 -0.56
C GLU A 108 -1.62 -10.26 -0.45
N GLY A 109 -0.88 -10.48 -1.53
CA GLY A 109 0.28 -11.38 -1.50
C GLY A 109 1.50 -10.76 -0.81
N PHE A 110 1.66 -9.43 -0.89
CA PHE A 110 2.75 -8.67 -0.26
C PHE A 110 2.27 -7.31 0.24
N GLY A 111 2.06 -6.33 -0.63
CA GLY A 111 1.68 -4.97 -0.28
C GLY A 111 2.74 -3.94 -0.69
N LEU A 112 3.16 -3.95 -1.96
CA LEU A 112 4.10 -2.95 -2.49
C LEU A 112 3.59 -1.51 -2.35
N PRO A 113 2.30 -1.18 -2.66
CA PRO A 113 1.84 0.20 -2.55
C PRO A 113 1.94 0.82 -1.14
N PRO A 114 1.62 0.12 -0.04
CA PRO A 114 1.94 0.61 1.31
C PRO A 114 3.42 0.88 1.54
N LEU A 115 4.33 0.04 1.02
CA LEU A 115 5.76 0.26 1.12
C LEU A 115 6.25 1.46 0.31
N GLU A 116 5.71 1.67 -0.88
CA GLU A 116 5.98 2.84 -1.72
C GLU A 116 5.54 4.14 -1.02
N ALA A 117 4.35 4.12 -0.40
CA ALA A 117 3.85 5.23 0.41
C ALA A 117 4.79 5.52 1.59
N MET A 118 5.21 4.49 2.32
CA MET A 118 6.17 4.62 3.43
C MET A 118 7.52 5.16 2.97
N ALA A 119 8.06 4.65 1.86
CA ALA A 119 9.32 5.12 1.29
C ALA A 119 9.25 6.59 0.87
N SER A 120 8.07 7.05 0.47
CA SER A 120 7.80 8.45 0.13
C SER A 120 7.54 9.34 1.35
N GLY A 121 7.53 8.77 2.55
CA GLY A 121 7.24 9.48 3.79
C GLY A 121 5.76 9.82 3.97
N THR A 122 4.86 9.00 3.45
CA THR A 122 3.41 9.17 3.61
C THR A 122 2.91 8.30 4.75
N PRO A 123 2.12 8.82 5.69
CA PRO A 123 1.45 8.00 6.70
C PRO A 123 0.52 6.97 6.05
N VAL A 124 0.50 5.74 6.56
CA VAL A 124 -0.24 4.63 5.96
C VAL A 124 -1.32 4.12 6.92
N VAL A 125 -2.54 3.98 6.40
CA VAL A 125 -3.64 3.24 7.03
C VAL A 125 -3.94 2.03 6.14
N THR A 126 -3.82 0.82 6.68
CA THR A 126 -4.00 -0.41 5.93
C THR A 126 -4.65 -1.51 6.77
N SER A 127 -5.01 -2.61 6.13
CA SER A 127 -5.72 -3.70 6.80
C SER A 127 -4.84 -4.48 7.77
N ASN A 128 -5.47 -5.02 8.81
CA ASN A 128 -4.88 -5.92 9.80
C ASN A 128 -4.85 -7.39 9.36
N VAL A 129 -5.05 -7.67 8.07
CA VAL A 129 -5.16 -9.03 7.52
C VAL A 129 -4.11 -9.32 6.45
N SER A 130 -3.95 -10.61 6.13
CA SER A 130 -3.05 -11.08 5.07
C SER A 130 -1.58 -10.72 5.36
N SER A 131 -0.80 -10.34 4.34
CA SER A 131 0.61 -9.96 4.46
C SER A 131 0.83 -8.53 5.00
N LEU A 132 -0.22 -7.71 5.05
CA LEU A 132 -0.09 -6.29 5.33
C LEU A 132 0.49 -5.98 6.71
N PRO A 133 0.06 -6.64 7.81
CA PRO A 133 0.66 -6.40 9.13
C PRO A 133 2.17 -6.71 9.17
N GLU A 134 2.60 -7.79 8.50
CA GLU A 134 4.02 -8.15 8.41
C GLU A 134 4.80 -7.11 7.63
N VAL A 135 4.28 -6.64 6.50
CA VAL A 135 4.95 -5.68 5.63
C VAL A 135 5.11 -4.33 6.30
N VAL A 136 4.04 -3.79 6.88
CA VAL A 136 4.09 -2.44 7.46
C VAL A 136 4.70 -2.41 8.87
N GLY A 137 4.69 -3.52 9.60
CA GLY A 137 5.15 -3.58 10.98
C GLY A 137 4.42 -2.55 11.86
N GLY A 138 5.13 -1.93 12.79
CA GLY A 138 4.60 -0.88 13.67
C GLY A 138 4.58 0.53 13.05
N ALA A 139 4.75 0.66 11.72
CA ALA A 139 4.88 1.96 11.03
C ALA A 139 3.58 2.45 10.40
N ALA A 140 2.48 1.70 10.49
CA ALA A 140 1.17 2.04 9.96
C ALA A 140 0.07 1.90 11.02
N VAL A 141 -1.07 2.54 10.76
CA VAL A 141 -2.32 2.24 11.47
C VAL A 141 -2.98 1.05 10.80
N LEU A 142 -3.21 -0.01 11.57
CA LEU A 142 -3.91 -1.22 11.13
C LEU A 142 -5.39 -1.13 11.50
N VAL A 143 -6.26 -1.47 10.54
CA VAL A 143 -7.72 -1.42 10.69
C VAL A 143 -8.35 -2.73 10.25
N ASP A 144 -9.53 -3.06 10.77
CA ASP A 144 -10.35 -4.14 10.23
C ASP A 144 -10.93 -3.69 8.87
N PRO A 145 -10.59 -4.35 7.76
CA PRO A 145 -11.09 -3.95 6.44
C PRO A 145 -12.57 -4.30 6.23
N TYR A 146 -13.18 -5.09 7.10
CA TYR A 146 -14.60 -5.44 7.02
C TYR A 146 -15.49 -4.45 7.77
N ASP A 147 -14.90 -3.62 8.62
CA ASP A 147 -15.57 -2.61 9.43
C ASP A 147 -15.29 -1.21 8.87
N VAL A 148 -16.35 -0.52 8.42
CA VAL A 148 -16.25 0.85 7.88
C VAL A 148 -15.85 1.83 8.97
N ASP A 149 -16.38 1.70 10.18
CA ASP A 149 -16.10 2.60 11.31
C ASP A 149 -14.62 2.49 11.72
N ALA A 150 -14.05 1.27 11.70
CA ALA A 150 -12.61 1.07 11.94
C ALA A 150 -11.74 1.77 10.87
N ILE A 151 -12.16 1.76 9.61
CA ILE A 151 -11.46 2.48 8.53
C ILE A 151 -11.57 4.00 8.77
N VAL A 152 -12.77 4.50 9.13
CA VAL A 152 -13.01 5.91 9.48
C VAL A 152 -12.09 6.35 10.60
N ASP A 153 -12.08 5.62 11.70
CA ASP A 153 -11.28 5.95 12.89
C ASP A 153 -9.79 5.92 12.61
N GLY A 154 -9.32 4.92 11.86
CA GLY A 154 -7.93 4.83 11.43
C GLY A 154 -7.49 6.05 10.62
N LEU A 155 -8.29 6.44 9.63
CA LEU A 155 -8.01 7.61 8.79
C LEU A 155 -8.13 8.93 9.58
N ARG A 156 -9.18 9.08 10.39
CA ARG A 156 -9.40 10.27 11.24
C ARG A 156 -8.22 10.49 12.18
N ARG A 157 -7.76 9.46 12.87
CA ARG A 157 -6.61 9.54 13.79
C ARG A 157 -5.36 10.11 13.12
N VAL A 158 -5.09 9.73 11.88
CA VAL A 158 -3.92 10.23 11.14
C VAL A 158 -4.14 11.65 10.65
N LEU A 159 -5.32 11.93 10.10
CA LEU A 159 -5.65 13.23 9.48
C LEU A 159 -5.78 14.37 10.50
N THR A 160 -6.22 14.07 11.74
CA THR A 160 -6.43 15.06 12.79
C THR A 160 -5.31 15.12 13.84
N ASN A 161 -4.28 14.26 13.73
CA ASN A 161 -3.16 14.25 14.67
C ASN A 161 -1.81 14.44 13.95
N PRO A 162 -1.33 15.68 13.81
CA PRO A 162 -0.07 15.99 13.13
C PRO A 162 1.15 15.30 13.77
N THR A 163 1.15 15.13 15.10
CA THR A 163 2.24 14.44 15.82
C THR A 163 2.31 12.98 15.42
N LEU A 164 1.18 12.28 15.44
CA LEU A 164 1.10 10.90 14.97
C LEU A 164 1.53 10.77 13.50
N ALA A 165 1.04 11.67 12.64
CA ALA A 165 1.41 11.67 11.23
C ALA A 165 2.92 11.86 11.03
N ALA A 166 3.58 12.74 11.81
CA ALA A 166 5.02 12.96 11.75
C ALA A 166 5.81 11.72 12.21
N GLU A 167 5.40 11.09 13.30
CA GLU A 167 5.99 9.84 13.78
C GLU A 167 5.86 8.71 12.74
N MET A 168 4.68 8.56 12.13
CA MET A 168 4.42 7.56 11.11
C MET A 168 5.29 7.77 9.87
N ARG A 169 5.54 9.02 9.45
CA ARG A 169 6.46 9.35 8.36
C ARG A 169 7.86 8.82 8.63
N GLN A 170 8.40 9.07 9.82
CA GLN A 170 9.74 8.63 10.22
C GLN A 170 9.83 7.10 10.30
N LYS A 171 8.88 6.47 11.00
CA LYS A 171 8.82 5.01 11.13
C LYS A 171 8.63 4.33 9.78
N GLY A 172 7.79 4.90 8.90
CA GLY A 172 7.54 4.38 7.56
C GLY A 172 8.78 4.37 6.69
N ILE A 173 9.51 5.49 6.64
CA ILE A 173 10.78 5.57 5.89
C ILE A 173 11.80 4.56 6.42
N ALA A 174 11.92 4.43 7.75
CA ALA A 174 12.82 3.45 8.36
C ALA A 174 12.42 2.02 7.97
N ARG A 175 11.12 1.69 8.07
CA ARG A 175 10.59 0.38 7.71
C ARG A 175 10.81 0.04 6.24
N ALA A 176 10.52 0.97 5.32
CA ALA A 176 10.70 0.76 3.88
C ALA A 176 12.16 0.44 3.52
N ARG A 177 13.14 1.00 4.22
CA ARG A 177 14.58 0.71 4.01
C ARG A 177 15.00 -0.72 4.37
N GLU A 178 14.18 -1.44 5.14
CA GLU A 178 14.43 -2.85 5.44
C GLU A 178 14.18 -3.77 4.25
N PHE A 179 13.48 -3.28 3.22
CA PHE A 179 13.14 -4.03 2.02
C PHE A 179 13.99 -3.54 0.84
N SER A 180 14.67 -4.47 0.18
CA SER A 180 15.37 -4.21 -1.08
C SER A 180 15.37 -5.46 -1.94
N TRP A 181 15.51 -5.27 -3.24
CA TRP A 181 15.60 -6.36 -4.19
C TRP A 181 16.86 -7.21 -3.96
N GLU A 182 17.99 -6.59 -3.59
CA GLU A 182 19.24 -7.25 -3.27
C GLU A 182 19.07 -8.24 -2.10
N ARG A 183 18.40 -7.80 -1.03
CA ARG A 183 18.10 -8.67 0.12
C ARG A 183 17.14 -9.80 -0.26
N SER A 184 16.16 -9.54 -1.10
CA SER A 184 15.20 -10.54 -1.57
C SER A 184 15.91 -11.61 -2.40
N VAL A 185 16.75 -11.19 -3.34
CA VAL A 185 17.58 -12.09 -4.16
C VAL A 185 18.53 -12.91 -3.29
N ALA A 186 19.24 -12.27 -2.35
CA ALA A 186 20.17 -12.97 -1.47
C ALA A 186 19.47 -14.06 -0.63
N LYS A 187 18.30 -13.77 -0.05
CA LYS A 187 17.52 -14.75 0.70
C LYS A 187 17.04 -15.91 -0.18
N THR A 188 16.52 -15.60 -1.36
CA THR A 188 16.07 -16.62 -2.32
C THR A 188 17.22 -17.50 -2.76
N TRP A 189 18.39 -16.92 -3.05
CA TRP A 189 19.59 -17.64 -3.43
C TRP A 189 20.10 -18.58 -2.33
N ALA A 190 20.08 -18.10 -1.08
CA ALA A 190 20.46 -18.94 0.07
C ALA A 190 19.57 -20.20 0.20
N VAL A 191 18.26 -20.07 -0.04
CA VAL A 191 17.35 -21.24 -0.06
C VAL A 191 17.71 -22.20 -1.18
N TYR A 192 18.01 -21.72 -2.38
CA TYR A 192 18.44 -22.59 -3.48
C TYR A 192 19.74 -23.32 -3.16
N GLN A 193 20.71 -22.65 -2.55
CA GLN A 193 21.96 -23.28 -2.12
C GLN A 193 21.72 -24.37 -1.08
N GLN A 194 20.86 -24.15 -0.09
CA GLN A 194 20.50 -25.16 0.91
C GLN A 194 19.89 -26.42 0.28
N ILE A 195 18.95 -26.23 -0.66
CA ILE A 195 18.29 -27.36 -1.34
C ILE A 195 19.28 -28.13 -2.21
N ALA A 196 20.13 -27.42 -2.95
CA ALA A 196 21.17 -28.08 -3.79
C ALA A 196 22.19 -28.84 -2.95
N GLY A 197 22.65 -28.27 -1.83
CA GLY A 197 23.58 -28.93 -0.92
C GLY A 197 22.99 -30.16 -0.21
N SER A 198 21.69 -30.12 0.12
CA SER A 198 20.98 -31.26 0.71
C SER A 198 20.91 -32.44 -0.27
N ARG A 199 20.62 -32.18 -1.54
CA ARG A 199 20.59 -33.25 -2.59
C ARG A 199 21.93 -33.90 -2.81
N ALA A 200 23.01 -33.11 -2.87
CA ALA A 200 24.36 -33.66 -3.02
C ALA A 200 24.76 -34.58 -1.86
N ASN A 201 24.36 -34.26 -0.62
CA ASN A 201 24.61 -35.10 0.55
C ASN A 201 23.76 -36.39 0.57
N ASP A 202 22.58 -36.39 -0.01
CA ASP A 202 21.70 -37.57 -0.07
C ASP A 202 22.18 -38.55 -1.19
N GLU A 203 22.68 -38.00 -2.29
CA GLU A 203 23.29 -38.84 -3.36
C GLU A 203 24.58 -39.52 -2.88
N ASP A 204 25.45 -38.82 -2.15
CA ASP A 204 26.67 -39.40 -1.56
C ASP A 204 26.40 -40.52 -0.52
N LYS A 205 25.29 -40.40 0.22
CA LYS A 205 24.82 -41.46 1.12
C LYS A 205 24.20 -42.65 0.40
N GLY A 206 23.58 -42.44 -0.74
CA GLY A 206 22.97 -43.48 -1.56
C GLY A 206 24.03 -44.36 -2.28
N GLU A 207 25.17 -43.78 -2.65
CA GLU A 207 26.26 -44.54 -3.27
C GLU A 207 27.06 -45.41 -2.28
N ARG A 208 27.18 -45.02 -1.03
CA ARG A 208 27.90 -45.79 0.00
C ARG A 208 27.18 -47.07 0.46
N VAL A 209 25.93 -47.29 0.07
CA VAL A 209 25.14 -48.49 0.44
C VAL A 209 25.27 -49.61 -0.63
N ARG A 210 25.98 -49.39 -1.73
CA ARG A 210 26.19 -50.39 -2.78
C ARG A 210 27.61 -50.95 -2.75
N GLU A 211 28.04 -51.55 -1.63
CA GLU A 211 29.20 -52.47 -1.69
C GLU A 211 28.75 -53.81 -2.26
N PRO A 212 29.48 -54.37 -3.26
CA PRO A 212 29.13 -55.66 -3.80
C PRO A 212 29.48 -56.75 -2.78
N VAL A 213 28.48 -57.55 -2.43
CA VAL A 213 28.70 -58.82 -1.71
C VAL A 213 29.57 -59.71 -2.60
N SER A 214 30.85 -59.81 -2.27
CA SER A 214 31.78 -60.78 -2.88
C SER A 214 31.37 -62.21 -2.52
N ARG A 215 31.18 -63.03 -3.54
CA ARG A 215 31.01 -64.47 -3.44
C ARG A 215 32.34 -65.13 -3.20
#